data_24a17fa269d1f5e75361318cfb6ed737
#
_entry.id   24a17fa269d1f5e75361318cfb6ed737
#
_cell.length_a   1.000
_cell.length_b   1.000
_cell.length_c   1.000
_cell.angle_alpha   90.00
_cell.angle_beta   90.00
_cell.angle_gamma   90.00
#
_symmetry.space_group_name_H-M   'P 1'
#
loop_
_entity.id
_entity.type
_entity.pdbx_description
1 polymer ?
#
loop_
_entity_poly.entity_id
_entity_poly.type
_entity_poly.pdbx_seq_one_letter_code
_entity_poly.pdbx_strand_id
1 'polypeptide(L)'
;MLSDYYVGYLRGSKVYGTYKEGVSDEDYLYVVPDTYGDFLSQFPRGIGQYTKVQAGRGLAYFDTDGDLAHCKDLPDNQGDFEFVTESTFLNMIDNNDIVALEAILLPSGFWFGLHRKFKEYKDRFVLDRWKLRTSISSICSNSWVKCKKKLTVEKDYNLRVAQKSLWHSLRLYMYGIQIATDGKMTKWDCANDLWNEIENAEDKSWDYYKEKYQPMFNSLRSELVKLCDRPKD
;
A
#
# COMPACT_ATOMS: atom_id res chain seq x y z
N MET A 1 13.90 20.41 10.51
CA MET A 1 12.72 19.53 10.72
C MET A 1 12.50 18.70 9.48
N LEU A 2 12.22 17.41 9.62
CA LEU A 2 11.99 16.48 8.51
C LEU A 2 10.92 16.98 7.50
N SER A 3 10.01 17.87 7.89
CA SER A 3 8.97 18.46 7.05
C SER A 3 9.49 19.27 5.85
N ASP A 4 10.75 19.67 5.85
CA ASP A 4 11.28 20.57 4.83
C ASP A 4 11.79 19.81 3.59
N TYR A 5 11.93 18.48 3.69
CA TYR A 5 12.60 17.65 2.67
C TYR A 5 11.71 16.60 2.02
N TYR A 6 10.52 16.29 2.54
CA TYR A 6 9.70 15.19 2.04
C TYR A 6 8.19 15.39 2.19
N VAL A 7 7.44 14.50 1.56
CA VAL A 7 6.00 14.32 1.76
C VAL A 7 5.78 12.97 2.43
N GLY A 8 5.00 12.95 3.50
CA GLY A 8 4.56 11.75 4.19
C GLY A 8 3.09 11.48 3.90
N TYR A 9 2.76 10.21 3.73
CA TYR A 9 1.41 9.74 3.48
C TYR A 9 1.03 8.71 4.53
N LEU A 10 -0.09 8.92 5.20
CA LEU A 10 -0.70 7.89 6.04
C LEU A 10 -1.28 6.81 5.14
N ARG A 11 -1.13 5.55 5.56
CA ARG A 11 -1.60 4.39 4.81
C ARG A 11 -2.33 3.40 5.72
N GLY A 12 -2.69 2.27 5.17
CA GLY A 12 -3.17 1.16 5.97
C GLY A 12 -4.57 1.37 6.55
N SER A 13 -4.83 0.74 7.66
CA SER A 13 -6.14 0.62 8.29
C SER A 13 -6.79 1.96 8.64
N LYS A 14 -6.02 3.01 8.95
CA LYS A 14 -6.56 4.35 9.21
C LYS A 14 -7.20 4.97 7.98
N VAL A 15 -6.59 4.79 6.81
CA VAL A 15 -7.11 5.31 5.55
C VAL A 15 -8.33 4.52 5.10
N TYR A 16 -8.34 3.21 5.32
CA TYR A 16 -9.42 2.33 4.88
C TYR A 16 -10.60 2.27 5.85
N GLY A 17 -10.47 2.89 7.05
CA GLY A 17 -11.52 2.87 8.07
C GLY A 17 -11.62 1.55 8.85
N THR A 18 -10.59 0.70 8.81
CA THR A 18 -10.55 -0.57 9.56
C THR A 18 -9.61 -0.54 10.77
N TYR A 19 -9.16 0.66 11.15
CA TYR A 19 -8.28 0.86 12.30
C TYR A 19 -8.97 0.49 13.61
N LYS A 20 -8.26 -0.27 14.45
CA LYS A 20 -8.69 -0.61 15.82
C LYS A 20 -7.62 -0.08 16.77
N GLU A 21 -8.01 0.83 17.65
CA GLU A 21 -7.13 1.42 18.65
C GLU A 21 -6.47 0.34 19.53
N GLY A 22 -5.17 0.46 19.77
CA GLY A 22 -4.39 -0.51 20.54
C GLY A 22 -4.13 -1.86 19.87
N VAL A 23 -4.64 -2.08 18.63
CA VAL A 23 -4.49 -3.34 17.89
C VAL A 23 -3.88 -3.13 16.50
N SER A 24 -4.21 -2.03 15.85
CA SER A 24 -3.75 -1.75 14.49
C SER A 24 -2.53 -0.86 14.51
N ASP A 25 -1.53 -1.22 13.71
CA ASP A 25 -0.34 -0.41 13.47
C ASP A 25 -0.69 0.82 12.61
N GLU A 26 0.11 1.86 12.72
CA GLU A 26 0.05 3.00 11.81
C GLU A 26 1.07 2.79 10.67
N ASP A 27 0.61 2.84 9.44
CA ASP A 27 1.44 2.66 8.25
C ASP A 27 1.70 4.01 7.58
N TYR A 28 2.96 4.29 7.25
CA TYR A 28 3.38 5.52 6.59
C TYR A 28 4.23 5.23 5.35
N LEU A 29 4.07 6.06 4.32
CA LEU A 29 4.97 6.14 3.18
C LEU A 29 5.61 7.53 3.16
N TYR A 30 6.93 7.59 3.18
CA TYR A 30 7.71 8.82 3.09
C TYR A 30 8.44 8.91 1.76
N VAL A 31 8.23 10.01 1.05
CA VAL A 31 9.04 10.35 -0.13
C VAL A 31 10.18 11.24 0.31
N VAL A 32 11.40 10.77 0.12
CA VAL A 32 12.63 11.47 0.53
C VAL A 32 13.44 11.90 -0.69
N PRO A 33 14.32 12.91 -0.56
CA PRO A 33 15.23 13.30 -1.63
C PRO A 33 16.11 12.13 -2.11
N ASP A 34 16.53 12.16 -3.38
CA ASP A 34 17.35 11.11 -3.98
C ASP A 34 18.73 10.96 -3.32
N THR A 35 19.22 12.01 -2.66
CA THR A 35 20.46 11.98 -1.87
C THR A 35 20.43 10.95 -0.73
N TYR A 36 19.26 10.47 -0.34
CA TYR A 36 19.12 9.39 0.66
C TYR A 36 19.16 7.98 0.06
N GLY A 37 19.32 7.82 -1.25
CA GLY A 37 19.31 6.51 -1.92
C GLY A 37 20.36 5.54 -1.38
N ASP A 38 21.60 6.00 -1.19
CA ASP A 38 22.69 5.17 -0.66
C ASP A 38 22.42 4.74 0.79
N PHE A 39 21.84 5.63 1.59
CA PHE A 39 21.44 5.33 2.96
C PHE A 39 20.33 4.27 2.98
N LEU A 40 19.27 4.42 2.18
CA LEU A 40 18.16 3.47 2.10
C LEU A 40 18.65 2.07 1.65
N SER A 41 19.69 2.00 0.82
CA SER A 41 20.27 0.73 0.36
C SER A 41 20.95 -0.10 1.46
N GLN A 42 21.30 0.52 2.59
CA GLN A 42 21.95 -0.16 3.72
C GLN A 42 20.98 -0.95 4.61
N PHE A 43 19.66 -0.79 4.44
CA PHE A 43 18.69 -1.54 5.22
C PHE A 43 18.49 -2.95 4.66
N PRO A 44 18.42 -3.99 5.52
CA PRO A 44 18.43 -5.41 5.11
C PRO A 44 17.24 -5.85 4.22
N ARG A 45 16.24 -5.01 4.08
CA ARG A 45 15.07 -5.25 3.22
C ARG A 45 14.90 -4.20 2.14
N GLY A 46 15.90 -3.34 1.97
CA GLY A 46 15.90 -2.33 0.92
C GLY A 46 16.07 -2.99 -0.44
N ILE A 47 15.17 -2.72 -1.36
CA ILE A 47 15.37 -3.03 -2.77
C ILE A 47 15.78 -1.71 -3.42
N GLY A 48 17.09 -1.45 -3.43
CA GLY A 48 17.62 -0.22 -4.00
C GLY A 48 17.09 1.04 -3.31
N GLN A 49 16.20 1.76 -3.95
CA GLN A 49 15.65 3.04 -3.49
C GLN A 49 14.31 2.93 -2.74
N TYR A 50 13.90 1.72 -2.39
CA TYR A 50 12.66 1.47 -1.64
C TYR A 50 12.98 0.62 -0.41
N THR A 51 12.72 1.15 0.78
CA THR A 51 13.05 0.48 2.05
C THR A 51 11.88 0.55 3.01
N LYS A 52 11.52 -0.62 3.58
CA LYS A 52 10.54 -0.72 4.66
C LYS A 52 11.26 -0.86 6.00
N VAL A 53 11.02 0.09 6.90
CA VAL A 53 11.52 0.07 8.28
C VAL A 53 10.36 -0.27 9.22
N GLN A 54 10.49 -1.34 10.00
CA GLN A 54 9.49 -1.72 11.00
C GLN A 54 9.78 -1.03 12.33
N ALA A 55 8.79 -0.37 12.88
CA ALA A 55 8.85 0.20 14.22
C ALA A 55 9.08 -0.89 15.29
N GLY A 56 9.73 -0.52 16.38
CA GLY A 56 10.07 -1.43 17.47
C GLY A 56 11.44 -2.09 17.36
N ARG A 57 12.20 -1.85 16.25
CA ARG A 57 13.59 -2.31 16.09
C ARG A 57 14.60 -1.18 15.91
N GLY A 58 14.25 0.02 16.36
CA GLY A 58 15.04 1.22 16.21
C GLY A 58 14.55 2.05 15.04
N LEU A 59 13.87 3.17 15.33
CA LEU A 59 13.51 4.17 14.35
C LEU A 59 14.76 4.94 13.95
N ALA A 60 15.03 4.97 12.67
CA ALA A 60 16.05 5.84 12.13
C ALA A 60 15.41 7.19 11.81
N TYR A 61 15.88 8.24 12.41
CA TYR A 61 15.58 9.62 12.06
C TYR A 61 16.78 10.25 11.38
N PHE A 62 16.48 11.14 10.46
CA PHE A 62 17.49 12.07 9.97
C PHE A 62 17.48 13.29 10.89
N ASP A 63 18.60 13.64 11.44
CA ASP A 63 18.77 14.92 12.14
C ASP A 63 18.84 16.08 11.11
N THR A 64 19.01 17.29 11.62
CA THR A 64 19.09 18.51 10.80
C THR A 64 20.28 18.54 9.87
N ASP A 65 21.30 17.69 10.12
CA ASP A 65 22.53 17.60 9.35
C ASP A 65 22.49 16.42 8.35
N GLY A 66 21.38 15.68 8.33
CA GLY A 66 21.17 14.52 7.46
C GLY A 66 21.79 13.23 7.99
N ASP A 67 22.27 13.22 9.22
CA ASP A 67 22.82 12.05 9.87
C ASP A 67 21.73 11.18 10.51
N LEU A 68 22.03 9.88 10.60
CA LEU A 68 21.14 8.91 11.21
C LEU A 68 21.06 9.12 12.72
N ALA A 69 20.01 9.75 13.20
CA ALA A 69 19.74 9.83 14.62
C ALA A 69 19.03 8.56 15.10
N HIS A 70 19.68 7.80 15.98
CA HIS A 70 19.02 6.74 16.74
C HIS A 70 18.14 7.38 17.81
N CYS A 71 16.85 7.49 17.60
CA CYS A 71 15.96 7.96 18.63
C CYS A 71 15.60 6.81 19.56
N LYS A 72 16.16 6.84 20.77
CA LYS A 72 15.84 5.90 21.87
C LYS A 72 14.56 6.25 22.61
N ASP A 73 14.00 7.44 22.37
CA ASP A 73 12.97 8.06 23.20
C ASP A 73 11.65 8.35 22.48
N LEU A 74 11.42 7.74 21.31
CA LEU A 74 10.08 7.78 20.77
C LEU A 74 9.18 6.77 21.49
N PRO A 75 7.93 7.17 21.78
CA PRO A 75 6.96 6.22 22.28
C PRO A 75 6.92 5.02 21.34
N ASP A 76 6.66 3.82 21.89
CA ASP A 76 6.42 2.57 21.14
C ASP A 76 5.25 2.76 20.15
N ASN A 77 5.41 3.64 19.20
CA ASN A 77 4.49 3.78 18.08
C ASN A 77 4.72 2.55 17.20
N GLN A 78 3.83 1.59 17.34
CA GLN A 78 3.70 0.42 16.51
C GLN A 78 3.30 0.88 15.11
N GLY A 79 4.27 1.27 14.29
CA GLY A 79 4.04 1.73 12.93
C GLY A 79 5.00 1.09 11.93
N ASP A 80 4.52 0.87 10.73
CA ASP A 80 5.33 0.47 9.58
C ASP A 80 5.68 1.71 8.76
N PHE A 81 6.98 2.01 8.62
CA PHE A 81 7.48 3.15 7.86
C PHE A 81 8.13 2.67 6.58
N GLU A 82 7.59 3.08 5.45
CA GLU A 82 8.15 2.83 4.12
C GLU A 82 8.78 4.12 3.60
N PHE A 83 10.02 4.04 3.11
CA PHE A 83 10.73 5.16 2.50
C PHE A 83 10.97 4.87 1.02
N VAL A 84 10.76 5.89 0.20
CA VAL A 84 11.01 5.83 -1.24
C VAL A 84 11.68 7.13 -1.68
N THR A 85 12.72 7.04 -2.53
CA THR A 85 13.32 8.25 -3.10
C THR A 85 12.38 8.93 -4.07
N GLU A 86 12.55 10.25 -4.25
CA GLU A 86 11.67 11.04 -5.11
C GLU A 86 11.65 10.52 -6.55
N SER A 87 12.81 10.23 -7.14
CA SER A 87 12.90 9.69 -8.50
C SER A 87 12.16 8.36 -8.64
N THR A 88 12.29 7.47 -7.65
CA THR A 88 11.55 6.20 -7.63
C THR A 88 10.05 6.44 -7.50
N PHE A 89 9.62 7.36 -6.63
CA PHE A 89 8.20 7.67 -6.45
C PHE A 89 7.59 8.27 -7.72
N LEU A 90 8.30 9.20 -8.39
CA LEU A 90 7.88 9.75 -9.67
C LEU A 90 7.74 8.65 -10.75
N ASN A 91 8.69 7.74 -10.82
CA ASN A 91 8.60 6.58 -11.72
C ASN A 91 7.41 5.67 -11.39
N MET A 92 7.09 5.46 -10.11
CA MET A 92 5.89 4.71 -9.69
C MET A 92 4.60 5.42 -10.16
N ILE A 93 4.53 6.76 -10.06
CA ILE A 93 3.39 7.54 -10.57
C ILE A 93 3.25 7.35 -12.09
N ASP A 94 4.34 7.52 -12.85
CA ASP A 94 4.36 7.38 -14.31
C ASP A 94 3.98 5.98 -14.79
N ASN A 95 4.23 4.96 -13.95
CA ASN A 95 3.83 3.58 -14.20
C ASN A 95 2.46 3.21 -13.62
N ASN A 96 1.72 4.19 -13.10
CA ASN A 96 0.42 3.98 -12.45
C ASN A 96 0.47 2.86 -11.39
N ASP A 97 1.59 2.82 -10.63
CA ASP A 97 1.75 1.87 -9.52
C ASP A 97 0.72 2.18 -8.44
N ILE A 98 -0.06 1.18 -8.04
CA ILE A 98 -1.16 1.39 -7.10
C ILE A 98 -0.68 1.92 -5.74
N VAL A 99 0.54 1.60 -5.31
CA VAL A 99 1.11 2.10 -4.06
C VAL A 99 1.29 3.62 -4.11
N ALA A 100 1.80 4.14 -5.23
CA ALA A 100 1.93 5.58 -5.43
C ALA A 100 0.56 6.25 -5.64
N LEU A 101 -0.35 5.59 -6.36
CA LEU A 101 -1.70 6.13 -6.59
C LEU A 101 -2.52 6.20 -5.29
N GLU A 102 -2.45 5.20 -4.43
CA GLU A 102 -3.04 5.27 -3.08
C GLU A 102 -2.52 6.50 -2.32
N ALA A 103 -1.25 6.87 -2.46
CA ALA A 103 -0.67 8.02 -1.78
C ALA A 103 -1.16 9.36 -2.35
N ILE A 104 -1.01 9.59 -3.66
CA ILE A 104 -1.33 10.90 -4.28
C ILE A 104 -2.82 11.18 -4.40
N LEU A 105 -3.67 10.16 -4.32
CA LEU A 105 -5.13 10.30 -4.37
C LEU A 105 -5.77 10.44 -2.99
N LEU A 106 -4.98 10.42 -1.90
CA LEU A 106 -5.48 10.59 -0.53
C LEU A 106 -6.26 11.88 -0.35
N PRO A 107 -7.33 11.85 0.47
CA PRO A 107 -8.01 13.06 0.90
C PRO A 107 -7.07 13.96 1.73
N SER A 108 -7.41 15.23 1.84
CA SER A 108 -6.74 16.16 2.75
C SER A 108 -6.83 15.63 4.20
N GLY A 109 -5.71 15.73 4.93
CA GLY A 109 -5.63 15.23 6.30
C GLY A 109 -4.93 13.87 6.45
N PHE A 110 -4.73 13.13 5.35
CA PHE A 110 -3.98 11.87 5.35
C PHE A 110 -2.58 11.99 4.78
N TRP A 111 -2.12 13.19 4.51
CA TRP A 111 -0.76 13.48 4.08
C TRP A 111 -0.24 14.74 4.78
N PHE A 112 1.08 14.87 4.89
CA PHE A 112 1.76 15.97 5.55
C PHE A 112 3.11 16.26 4.88
N GLY A 113 3.72 17.41 5.23
CA GLY A 113 4.98 17.85 4.64
C GLY A 113 4.81 18.98 3.62
N LEU A 114 5.60 18.99 2.56
CA LEU A 114 5.66 20.08 1.59
C LEU A 114 4.45 20.09 0.64
N HIS A 115 3.50 20.98 0.87
CA HIS A 115 2.28 21.10 0.06
C HIS A 115 2.58 21.26 -1.45
N ARG A 116 3.65 21.99 -1.80
CA ARG A 116 4.06 22.15 -3.20
C ARG A 116 4.44 20.82 -3.84
N LYS A 117 5.18 19.98 -3.12
CA LYS A 117 5.58 18.65 -3.62
C LYS A 117 4.39 17.71 -3.76
N PHE A 118 3.49 17.72 -2.78
CA PHE A 118 2.25 16.93 -2.90
C PHE A 118 1.47 17.30 -4.16
N LYS A 119 1.30 18.61 -4.41
CA LYS A 119 0.60 19.10 -5.61
C LYS A 119 1.33 18.67 -6.89
N GLU A 120 2.65 18.81 -6.93
CA GLU A 120 3.50 18.42 -8.06
C GLU A 120 3.34 16.93 -8.39
N TYR A 121 3.35 16.05 -7.37
CA TYR A 121 3.15 14.61 -7.56
C TYR A 121 1.74 14.29 -8.07
N LYS A 122 0.73 14.95 -7.54
CA LYS A 122 -0.65 14.78 -7.97
C LYS A 122 -0.87 15.25 -9.40
N ASP A 123 -0.32 16.40 -9.77
CA ASP A 123 -0.44 16.99 -11.10
C ASP A 123 0.33 16.19 -12.17
N ARG A 124 1.35 15.41 -11.76
CA ARG A 124 2.09 14.50 -12.64
C ARG A 124 1.29 13.27 -13.06
N PHE A 125 0.30 12.89 -12.30
CA PHE A 125 -0.47 11.68 -12.58
C PHE A 125 -1.28 11.82 -13.88
N VAL A 126 -1.02 10.92 -14.81
CA VAL A 126 -1.80 10.71 -16.03
C VAL A 126 -2.28 9.27 -16.03
N LEU A 127 -3.59 9.07 -16.12
CA LEU A 127 -4.16 7.72 -16.11
C LEU A 127 -3.79 6.96 -17.38
N ASP A 128 -2.97 5.93 -17.22
CA ASP A 128 -2.73 4.87 -18.20
C ASP A 128 -3.42 3.59 -17.70
N ARG A 129 -4.56 3.27 -18.30
CA ARG A 129 -5.39 2.13 -17.89
C ARG A 129 -4.65 0.81 -17.99
N TRP A 130 -3.77 0.63 -18.97
CA TRP A 130 -3.01 -0.61 -19.13
C TRP A 130 -1.96 -0.78 -18.03
N LYS A 131 -1.21 0.28 -17.71
CA LYS A 131 -0.24 0.27 -16.61
C LYS A 131 -0.94 0.03 -15.27
N LEU A 132 -2.05 0.73 -15.00
CA LEU A 132 -2.89 0.55 -13.81
C LEU A 132 -3.32 -0.90 -13.64
N ARG A 133 -3.89 -1.50 -14.69
CA ARG A 133 -4.30 -2.90 -14.70
C ARG A 133 -3.14 -3.84 -14.39
N THR A 134 -1.98 -3.60 -14.98
CA THR A 134 -0.78 -4.44 -14.81
C THR A 134 -0.32 -4.39 -13.35
N SER A 135 -0.20 -3.21 -12.77
CA SER A 135 0.17 -3.00 -11.36
C SER A 135 -0.79 -3.74 -10.43
N ILE A 136 -2.08 -3.48 -10.54
CA ILE A 136 -3.11 -4.07 -9.68
C ILE A 136 -3.18 -5.58 -9.81
N SER A 137 -3.21 -6.11 -11.05
CA SER A 137 -3.35 -7.55 -11.26
C SER A 137 -2.19 -8.34 -10.68
N SER A 138 -0.97 -7.79 -10.74
CA SER A 138 0.22 -8.40 -10.14
C SER A 138 0.07 -8.52 -8.62
N ILE A 139 -0.25 -7.41 -7.95
CA ILE A 139 -0.36 -7.37 -6.48
C ILE A 139 -1.54 -8.23 -5.99
N CYS A 140 -2.69 -8.15 -6.66
CA CYS A 140 -3.87 -8.95 -6.29
C CYS A 140 -3.59 -10.45 -6.42
N SER A 141 -2.94 -10.87 -7.51
CA SER A 141 -2.58 -12.28 -7.72
C SER A 141 -1.59 -12.77 -6.67
N ASN A 142 -0.57 -11.99 -6.36
CA ASN A 142 0.41 -12.31 -5.31
C ASN A 142 -0.25 -12.40 -3.93
N SER A 143 -1.17 -11.48 -3.62
CA SER A 143 -1.91 -11.48 -2.35
C SER A 143 -2.85 -12.68 -2.22
N TRP A 144 -3.51 -13.07 -3.31
CA TRP A 144 -4.32 -14.29 -3.36
C TRP A 144 -3.49 -15.56 -3.08
N VAL A 145 -2.34 -15.68 -3.77
CA VAL A 145 -1.39 -16.80 -3.55
C VAL A 145 -0.83 -16.78 -2.13
N LYS A 146 -0.52 -15.60 -1.57
CA LYS A 146 -0.06 -15.44 -0.18
C LYS A 146 -1.11 -15.92 0.81
N CYS A 147 -2.39 -15.59 0.59
CA CYS A 147 -3.48 -16.09 1.43
C CYS A 147 -3.49 -17.62 1.44
N LYS A 148 -3.50 -18.27 0.26
CA LYS A 148 -3.43 -19.72 0.14
C LYS A 148 -2.24 -20.29 0.92
N LYS A 149 -1.03 -19.77 0.66
CA LYS A 149 0.19 -20.27 1.30
C LYS A 149 0.11 -20.18 2.83
N LYS A 150 -0.41 -19.06 3.36
CA LYS A 150 -0.54 -18.80 4.80
C LYS A 150 -1.57 -19.70 5.49
N LEU A 151 -2.48 -20.33 4.76
CA LEU A 151 -3.49 -21.25 5.28
C LEU A 151 -3.14 -22.73 5.06
N THR A 152 -2.33 -23.05 4.03
CA THR A 152 -2.11 -24.45 3.62
C THR A 152 -0.71 -24.98 3.91
N VAL A 153 0.28 -24.10 4.17
CA VAL A 153 1.66 -24.48 4.45
C VAL A 153 1.89 -24.40 5.96
N GLU A 154 1.98 -25.55 6.64
CA GLU A 154 2.07 -25.63 8.10
C GLU A 154 3.16 -24.72 8.71
N LYS A 155 4.39 -24.78 8.18
CA LYS A 155 5.52 -23.97 8.66
C LYS A 155 5.35 -22.45 8.41
N ASP A 156 4.41 -22.07 7.57
CA ASP A 156 4.15 -20.68 7.18
C ASP A 156 2.75 -20.21 7.60
N TYR A 157 2.03 -21.05 8.36
CA TYR A 157 0.65 -20.78 8.76
C TYR A 157 0.54 -19.50 9.56
N ASN A 158 -0.35 -18.61 9.10
CA ASN A 158 -0.69 -17.38 9.79
C ASN A 158 -2.07 -16.86 9.32
N LEU A 159 -3.09 -17.16 10.10
CA LEU A 159 -4.47 -16.82 9.77
C LEU A 159 -4.68 -15.31 9.53
N ARG A 160 -4.15 -14.47 10.42
CA ARG A 160 -4.33 -13.01 10.31
C ARG A 160 -3.72 -12.45 9.03
N VAL A 161 -2.52 -12.90 8.68
CA VAL A 161 -1.86 -12.49 7.42
C VAL A 161 -2.62 -13.04 6.21
N ALA A 162 -3.18 -14.25 6.29
CA ALA A 162 -4.00 -14.82 5.23
C ALA A 162 -5.26 -13.99 4.97
N GLN A 163 -6.01 -13.69 6.02
CA GLN A 163 -7.23 -12.87 5.94
C GLN A 163 -6.95 -11.47 5.39
N LYS A 164 -5.91 -10.79 5.91
CA LYS A 164 -5.47 -9.49 5.38
C LYS A 164 -5.09 -9.59 3.90
N SER A 165 -4.41 -10.67 3.48
CA SER A 165 -4.00 -10.86 2.07
C SER A 165 -5.19 -11.12 1.15
N LEU A 166 -6.18 -11.91 1.59
CA LEU A 166 -7.41 -12.14 0.86
C LEU A 166 -8.17 -10.83 0.65
N TRP A 167 -8.45 -10.11 1.72
CA TRP A 167 -9.12 -8.81 1.68
C TRP A 167 -8.38 -7.81 0.80
N HIS A 168 -7.06 -7.70 0.94
CA HIS A 168 -6.22 -6.81 0.15
C HIS A 168 -6.33 -7.12 -1.36
N SER A 169 -6.37 -8.40 -1.74
CA SER A 169 -6.49 -8.80 -3.14
C SER A 169 -7.81 -8.36 -3.78
N LEU A 170 -8.90 -8.35 -3.02
CA LEU A 170 -10.23 -7.93 -3.49
C LEU A 170 -10.37 -6.41 -3.47
N ARG A 171 -9.94 -5.75 -2.38
CA ARG A 171 -9.97 -4.30 -2.22
C ARG A 171 -9.23 -3.58 -3.34
N LEU A 172 -8.02 -4.04 -3.68
CA LEU A 172 -7.23 -3.38 -4.73
C LEU A 172 -7.90 -3.45 -6.10
N TYR A 173 -8.61 -4.52 -6.43
CA TYR A 173 -9.43 -4.53 -7.65
C TYR A 173 -10.54 -3.48 -7.59
N MET A 174 -11.24 -3.34 -6.46
CA MET A 174 -12.27 -2.30 -6.28
C MET A 174 -11.70 -0.89 -6.42
N TYR A 175 -10.49 -0.65 -5.91
CA TYR A 175 -9.78 0.61 -6.08
C TYR A 175 -9.40 0.86 -7.54
N GLY A 176 -8.86 -0.15 -8.20
CA GLY A 176 -8.51 -0.08 -9.63
C GLY A 176 -9.70 0.24 -10.51
N ILE A 177 -10.85 -0.33 -10.23
CA ILE A 177 -12.10 -0.06 -10.95
C ILE A 177 -12.50 1.42 -10.76
N GLN A 178 -12.46 1.95 -9.53
CA GLN A 178 -12.74 3.37 -9.28
C GLN A 178 -11.77 4.28 -10.06
N ILE A 179 -10.46 4.00 -9.99
CA ILE A 179 -9.45 4.81 -10.69
C ILE A 179 -9.63 4.70 -12.21
N ALA A 180 -9.87 3.50 -12.75
CA ALA A 180 -10.06 3.30 -14.19
C ALA A 180 -11.33 4.00 -14.72
N THR A 181 -12.37 4.11 -13.90
CA THR A 181 -13.64 4.74 -14.26
C THR A 181 -13.58 6.25 -14.11
N ASP A 182 -13.12 6.75 -12.95
CA ASP A 182 -13.26 8.14 -12.53
C ASP A 182 -11.95 8.93 -12.49
N GLY A 183 -10.80 8.27 -12.70
CA GLY A 183 -9.46 8.88 -12.54
C GLY A 183 -9.12 9.21 -11.08
N LYS A 184 -9.89 8.75 -10.11
CA LYS A 184 -9.74 9.07 -8.69
C LYS A 184 -10.29 7.95 -7.81
N MET A 185 -9.99 8.02 -6.52
CA MET A 185 -10.60 7.19 -5.49
C MET A 185 -11.62 8.01 -4.69
N THR A 186 -12.84 7.52 -4.57
CA THR A 186 -13.94 8.20 -3.86
C THR A 186 -14.41 7.44 -2.64
N LYS A 187 -14.24 6.10 -2.63
CA LYS A 187 -14.68 5.21 -1.55
C LYS A 187 -13.50 4.38 -1.05
N TRP A 188 -12.83 4.87 -0.03
CA TRP A 188 -11.71 4.20 0.62
C TRP A 188 -12.14 3.00 1.49
N ASP A 189 -13.38 3.03 1.96
CA ASP A 189 -14.02 2.03 2.81
C ASP A 189 -14.82 0.96 2.04
N CYS A 190 -14.74 0.96 0.71
CA CYS A 190 -15.58 0.11 -0.16
C CYS A 190 -15.47 -1.40 0.09
N ALA A 191 -14.48 -1.85 0.82
CA ALA A 191 -14.26 -3.26 1.15
C ALA A 191 -14.38 -3.57 2.66
N ASN A 192 -14.94 -2.65 3.47
CA ASN A 192 -15.00 -2.85 4.92
C ASN A 192 -15.98 -3.94 5.33
N ASP A 193 -17.14 -4.02 4.69
CA ASP A 193 -18.09 -5.11 4.95
C ASP A 193 -17.46 -6.46 4.63
N LEU A 194 -16.72 -6.52 3.53
CA LEU A 194 -15.98 -7.71 3.12
C LEU A 194 -14.88 -8.07 4.14
N TRP A 195 -14.20 -7.08 4.72
CA TRP A 195 -13.25 -7.33 5.80
C TRP A 195 -13.92 -7.96 7.01
N ASN A 196 -15.04 -7.39 7.46
CA ASN A 196 -15.81 -7.91 8.58
C ASN A 196 -16.29 -9.34 8.34
N GLU A 197 -16.72 -9.65 7.13
CA GLU A 197 -17.14 -11.00 6.74
C GLU A 197 -15.98 -12.00 6.75
N ILE A 198 -14.80 -11.63 6.22
CA ILE A 198 -13.61 -12.47 6.21
C ILE A 198 -13.07 -12.70 7.62
N GLU A 199 -12.99 -11.66 8.44
CA GLU A 199 -12.45 -11.73 9.81
C GLU A 199 -13.32 -12.62 10.71
N ASN A 200 -14.66 -12.54 10.56
CA ASN A 200 -15.62 -13.24 11.41
C ASN A 200 -16.15 -14.55 10.80
N ALA A 201 -15.58 -15.03 9.69
CA ALA A 201 -15.96 -16.31 9.11
C ALA A 201 -15.82 -17.45 10.14
N GLU A 202 -16.82 -18.35 10.22
CA GLU A 202 -16.76 -19.53 11.09
C GLU A 202 -15.70 -20.53 10.59
N ASP A 203 -15.79 -20.92 9.32
CA ASP A 203 -14.75 -21.69 8.64
C ASP A 203 -13.66 -20.77 8.12
N LYS A 204 -12.43 -21.03 8.54
CA LYS A 204 -11.23 -20.26 8.17
C LYS A 204 -10.26 -21.07 7.30
N SER A 205 -10.76 -22.15 6.71
CA SER A 205 -9.99 -22.98 5.79
C SER A 205 -9.76 -22.28 4.43
N TRP A 206 -8.70 -22.69 3.74
CA TRP A 206 -8.46 -22.22 2.39
C TRP A 206 -9.59 -22.61 1.43
N ASP A 207 -10.15 -23.81 1.56
CA ASP A 207 -11.18 -24.29 0.66
C ASP A 207 -12.46 -23.46 0.80
N TYR A 208 -12.87 -23.12 2.04
CA TYR A 208 -13.98 -22.20 2.27
C TYR A 208 -13.73 -20.82 1.64
N TYR A 209 -12.58 -20.20 1.93
CA TYR A 209 -12.29 -18.87 1.38
C TYR A 209 -12.19 -18.89 -0.15
N LYS A 210 -11.62 -19.94 -0.72
CA LYS A 210 -11.54 -20.12 -2.17
C LYS A 210 -12.94 -20.24 -2.78
N GLU A 211 -13.77 -21.15 -2.28
CA GLU A 211 -15.13 -21.37 -2.80
C GLU A 211 -15.95 -20.07 -2.76
N LYS A 212 -15.91 -19.37 -1.63
CA LYS A 212 -16.70 -18.17 -1.40
C LYS A 212 -16.23 -16.95 -2.18
N TYR A 213 -14.93 -16.70 -2.24
CA TYR A 213 -14.40 -15.43 -2.76
C TYR A 213 -13.75 -15.52 -4.14
N GLN A 214 -13.46 -16.71 -4.68
CA GLN A 214 -12.90 -16.84 -6.03
C GLN A 214 -13.84 -16.32 -7.13
N PRO A 215 -15.18 -16.54 -7.07
CA PRO A 215 -16.09 -15.94 -8.04
C PRO A 215 -16.02 -14.41 -8.04
N MET A 216 -15.98 -13.77 -6.85
CA MET A 216 -15.84 -12.32 -6.71
C MET A 216 -14.49 -11.83 -7.25
N PHE A 217 -13.38 -12.50 -6.89
CA PHE A 217 -12.05 -12.17 -7.40
C PHE A 217 -12.01 -12.20 -8.93
N ASN A 218 -12.59 -13.24 -9.55
CA ASN A 218 -12.64 -13.37 -11.00
C ASN A 218 -13.54 -12.30 -11.65
N SER A 219 -14.67 -11.96 -11.02
CA SER A 219 -15.58 -10.93 -11.50
C SER A 219 -14.91 -9.55 -11.49
N LEU A 220 -14.31 -9.14 -10.36
CA LEU A 220 -13.60 -7.87 -10.23
C LEU A 220 -12.42 -7.77 -11.21
N ARG A 221 -11.65 -8.86 -11.35
CA ARG A 221 -10.58 -8.93 -12.34
C ARG A 221 -11.11 -8.73 -13.76
N SER A 222 -12.20 -9.39 -14.12
CA SER A 222 -12.80 -9.30 -15.46
C SER A 222 -13.34 -7.90 -15.73
N GLU A 223 -13.91 -7.24 -14.72
CA GLU A 223 -14.38 -5.86 -14.82
C GLU A 223 -13.21 -4.89 -15.05
N LEU A 224 -12.14 -4.99 -14.25
CA LEU A 224 -10.95 -4.17 -14.45
C LEU A 224 -10.33 -4.40 -15.84
N VAL A 225 -10.30 -5.65 -16.31
CA VAL A 225 -9.81 -5.97 -17.68
C VAL A 225 -10.64 -5.26 -18.74
N LYS A 226 -11.96 -5.24 -18.64
CA LYS A 226 -12.85 -4.55 -19.60
C LYS A 226 -12.65 -3.03 -19.61
N LEU A 227 -12.39 -2.43 -18.43
CA LEU A 227 -12.15 -0.99 -18.30
C LEU A 227 -10.74 -0.57 -18.79
N CYS A 228 -9.80 -1.52 -18.82
CA CYS A 228 -8.38 -1.30 -19.06
C CYS A 228 -7.88 -2.18 -20.20
N ASP A 229 -8.48 -2.07 -21.37
CA ASP A 229 -8.05 -2.82 -22.55
C ASP A 229 -6.62 -2.48 -22.95
N ARG A 230 -5.93 -3.49 -23.51
CA ARG A 230 -4.59 -3.28 -24.07
C ARG A 230 -4.70 -2.28 -25.23
N PRO A 231 -3.77 -1.28 -25.30
CA PRO A 231 -3.69 -0.45 -26.50
C PRO A 231 -3.61 -1.34 -27.75
N LYS A 232 -4.42 -1.02 -28.74
CA LYS A 232 -4.27 -1.66 -30.06
C LYS A 232 -3.08 -0.98 -30.72
N ASP A 233 -2.06 -1.75 -31.05
CA ASP A 233 -0.92 -1.33 -31.85
C ASP A 233 -1.38 -0.79 -33.20
#